data_b6fa410e5c8fbead662bb85ad4460aee
#
_entry.id   b6fa410e5c8fbead662bb85ad4460aee
#
_cell.length_a   1.000
_cell.length_b   1.000
_cell.length_c   1.000
_cell.angle_alpha   90.00
_cell.angle_beta   90.00
_cell.angle_gamma   90.00
#
_symmetry.space_group_name_H-M   'P 1'
#
loop_
_entity.id
_entity.type
_entity.pdbx_description
1 polymer ?
#
loop_
_entity_poly.entity_id
_entity_poly.type
_entity_poly.pdbx_seq_one_letter_code
_entity_poly.pdbx_strand_id
1 'polypeptide(L)'
;MGPVFRFISTIASTDYVYYLSFIQITKIKTVLLYIMQSFPKGVECAKLFRILYFAQQDYLVKYGKVLIEDSFMALKYGPAPTYIYRVLQAVKEKPTEESFNDFLAGIEVHEQKIYASAKPDMNYISGSDKRCLDAAITKYKDTDPYDLSDLSHDLAWKEARARIKDNPQKNLITIIDIARAGKANKEMIDYIREKQIVRNALS
;
A
#
# COMPACT_ATOMS: atom_id res chain seq x y z
N MET A 1 16.62 -20.00 11.95
CA MET A 1 15.40 -19.47 12.60
C MET A 1 15.73 -18.03 13.01
N GLY A 2 15.28 -17.05 12.25
CA GLY A 2 15.46 -15.63 12.57
C GLY A 2 14.42 -15.18 13.59
N PRO A 3 14.69 -14.13 14.38
CA PRO A 3 13.77 -13.67 15.40
C PRO A 3 12.48 -13.13 14.78
N VAL A 4 11.36 -13.76 15.11
CA VAL A 4 10.02 -13.26 14.82
C VAL A 4 9.73 -12.18 15.85
N PHE A 5 9.89 -10.91 15.49
CA PHE A 5 9.47 -9.82 16.34
C PHE A 5 7.92 -9.78 16.39
N ARG A 6 7.37 -10.19 17.52
CA ARG A 6 5.96 -10.01 17.87
C ARG A 6 5.72 -8.53 18.21
N PHE A 7 5.23 -7.75 17.27
CA PHE A 7 4.64 -6.45 17.60
C PHE A 7 3.17 -6.65 17.95
N ILE A 8 2.87 -6.69 19.26
CA ILE A 8 1.51 -6.64 19.75
C ILE A 8 1.17 -5.17 19.95
N SER A 9 0.44 -4.55 19.02
CA SER A 9 -0.28 -3.33 19.31
C SER A 9 -1.73 -3.70 19.63
N THR A 10 -2.09 -3.66 20.90
CA THR A 10 -3.46 -3.74 21.36
C THR A 10 -4.15 -2.41 21.03
N ILE A 11 -4.77 -2.31 19.87
CA ILE A 11 -5.78 -1.29 19.59
C ILE A 11 -7.08 -2.03 19.33
N ALA A 12 -8.05 -1.74 20.19
CA ALA A 12 -9.35 -2.37 20.21
C ALA A 12 -10.06 -2.35 18.84
N SER A 13 -10.71 -3.45 18.55
CA SER A 13 -11.64 -3.81 17.48
C SER A 13 -11.05 -4.18 16.14
N THR A 14 -11.07 -5.45 15.91
CA THR A 14 -11.14 -6.29 14.72
C THR A 14 -9.85 -6.86 14.17
N ASP A 15 -9.66 -8.06 14.50
CA ASP A 15 -8.88 -9.23 14.11
C ASP A 15 -8.40 -9.34 12.66
N TYR A 16 -7.48 -8.49 12.23
CA TYR A 16 -6.52 -8.80 11.19
C TYR A 16 -5.15 -8.31 11.62
N VAL A 17 -4.48 -9.09 12.47
CA VAL A 17 -3.07 -8.88 12.80
C VAL A 17 -2.25 -9.35 11.60
N TYR A 18 -1.89 -8.43 10.70
CA TYR A 18 -0.91 -8.70 9.67
C TYR A 18 0.48 -8.80 10.32
N TYR A 19 0.99 -10.01 10.44
CA TYR A 19 2.40 -10.21 10.76
C TYR A 19 3.25 -9.95 9.51
N LEU A 20 3.61 -8.70 9.29
CA LEU A 20 4.61 -8.38 8.28
C LEU A 20 6.01 -8.74 8.81
N SER A 21 6.79 -9.46 8.03
CA SER A 21 8.18 -9.70 8.34
C SER A 21 9.01 -8.41 8.22
N PHE A 22 10.17 -8.40 8.86
CA PHE A 22 11.12 -7.28 8.73
C PHE A 22 11.43 -6.95 7.26
N ILE A 23 11.62 -7.97 6.42
CA ILE A 23 11.91 -7.78 4.98
C ILE A 23 10.72 -7.11 4.27
N GLN A 24 9.49 -7.49 4.58
CA GLN A 24 8.28 -6.88 4.00
C GLN A 24 8.14 -5.42 4.43
N ILE A 25 8.34 -5.12 5.70
CA ILE A 25 8.32 -3.74 6.23
C ILE A 25 9.40 -2.88 5.57
N THR A 26 10.62 -3.41 5.43
CA THR A 26 11.73 -2.72 4.77
C THR A 26 11.42 -2.45 3.30
N LYS A 27 10.83 -3.41 2.60
CA LYS A 27 10.40 -3.21 1.21
C LYS A 27 9.31 -2.13 1.11
N ILE A 28 8.30 -2.16 1.96
CA ILE A 28 7.23 -1.15 2.00
C ILE A 28 7.84 0.24 2.18
N LYS A 29 8.70 0.41 3.19
CA LYS A 29 9.41 1.66 3.46
C LYS A 29 10.21 2.13 2.25
N THR A 30 10.99 1.23 1.65
CA THR A 30 11.82 1.54 0.48
C THR A 30 10.99 2.01 -0.71
N VAL A 31 9.86 1.36 -0.98
CA VAL A 31 8.93 1.76 -2.05
C VAL A 31 8.35 3.15 -1.77
N LEU A 32 7.99 3.46 -0.53
CA LEU A 32 7.51 4.81 -0.15
C LEU A 32 8.59 5.86 -0.40
N LEU A 33 9.80 5.64 0.12
CA LEU A 33 10.93 6.55 -0.08
C LEU A 33 11.21 6.76 -1.57
N TYR A 34 11.11 5.70 -2.38
CA TYR A 34 11.30 5.78 -3.83
C TYR A 34 10.29 6.72 -4.50
N ILE A 35 9.01 6.58 -4.18
CA ILE A 35 7.97 7.47 -4.73
C ILE A 35 8.21 8.91 -4.25
N MET A 36 8.50 9.10 -2.97
CA MET A 36 8.64 10.39 -2.33
C MET A 36 9.83 11.20 -2.87
N GLN A 37 10.88 10.58 -3.41
CA GLN A 37 11.99 11.27 -4.08
C GLN A 37 11.54 12.14 -5.25
N SER A 38 10.41 11.82 -5.88
CA SER A 38 9.82 12.61 -6.96
C SER A 38 9.09 13.87 -6.47
N PHE A 39 9.03 14.08 -5.13
CA PHE A 39 8.31 15.17 -4.48
C PHE A 39 9.19 15.93 -3.48
N PRO A 40 10.16 16.72 -3.94
CA PRO A 40 11.13 17.41 -3.05
C PRO A 40 10.47 18.42 -2.09
N LYS A 41 9.23 18.85 -2.39
CA LYS A 41 8.43 19.76 -1.52
C LYS A 41 7.41 18.99 -0.66
N GLY A 42 7.63 17.67 -0.49
CA GLY A 42 6.71 16.76 0.18
C GLY A 42 5.51 16.38 -0.68
N VAL A 43 4.88 15.27 -0.33
CA VAL A 43 3.70 14.72 -0.99
C VAL A 43 2.57 14.54 0.02
N GLU A 44 1.34 14.84 -0.37
CA GLU A 44 0.16 14.55 0.45
C GLU A 44 -0.02 13.03 0.61
N CYS A 45 -0.35 12.58 1.82
CA CYS A 45 -0.58 11.16 2.10
C CYS A 45 -1.58 10.53 1.11
N ALA A 46 -2.65 11.26 0.82
CA ALA A 46 -3.66 10.81 -0.13
C ALA A 46 -3.07 10.54 -1.52
N LYS A 47 -2.29 11.48 -2.05
CA LYS A 47 -1.65 11.34 -3.37
C LYS A 47 -0.65 10.19 -3.40
N LEU A 48 0.19 10.07 -2.35
CA LEU A 48 1.14 8.95 -2.21
C LEU A 48 0.42 7.60 -2.27
N PHE A 49 -0.69 7.44 -1.53
CA PHE A 49 -1.46 6.20 -1.50
C PHE A 49 -2.06 5.84 -2.86
N ARG A 50 -2.52 6.83 -3.66
CA ARG A 50 -3.08 6.57 -5.00
C ARG A 50 -2.00 6.17 -5.99
N ILE A 51 -0.83 6.84 -5.95
CA ILE A 51 0.31 6.44 -6.80
C ILE A 51 0.73 5.01 -6.47
N LEU A 52 0.84 4.67 -5.19
CA LEU A 52 1.17 3.31 -4.74
C LEU A 52 0.10 2.30 -5.17
N TYR A 53 -1.20 2.64 -5.06
CA TYR A 53 -2.30 1.79 -5.49
C TYR A 53 -2.23 1.48 -6.99
N PHE A 54 -2.01 2.49 -7.83
CA PHE A 54 -1.88 2.29 -9.28
C PHE A 54 -0.61 1.52 -9.66
N ALA A 55 0.50 1.72 -8.94
CA ALA A 55 1.71 0.92 -9.13
C ALA A 55 1.47 -0.56 -8.76
N GLN A 56 0.76 -0.83 -7.66
CA GLN A 56 0.34 -2.17 -7.26
C GLN A 56 -0.58 -2.80 -8.30
N GLN A 57 -1.54 -2.05 -8.83
CA GLN A 57 -2.47 -2.50 -9.87
C GLN A 57 -1.73 -2.88 -11.15
N ASP A 58 -0.83 -2.02 -11.63
CA ASP A 58 -0.01 -2.28 -12.81
C ASP A 58 0.91 -3.50 -12.62
N TYR A 59 1.46 -3.68 -11.41
CA TYR A 59 2.30 -4.82 -11.08
C TYR A 59 1.53 -6.14 -11.08
N LEU A 60 0.32 -6.15 -10.54
CA LEU A 60 -0.58 -7.32 -10.58
C LEU A 60 -0.94 -7.71 -12.02
N VAL A 61 -1.29 -6.72 -12.85
CA VAL A 61 -1.64 -6.95 -14.25
C VAL A 61 -0.48 -7.51 -15.07
N LYS A 62 0.73 -7.02 -14.84
CA LYS A 62 1.92 -7.40 -15.62
C LYS A 62 2.59 -8.68 -15.14
N TYR A 63 2.61 -8.90 -13.82
CA TYR A 63 3.44 -9.95 -13.22
C TYR A 63 2.66 -10.94 -12.35
N GLY A 64 1.38 -10.72 -12.09
CA GLY A 64 0.56 -11.58 -11.22
C GLY A 64 1.07 -11.66 -9.78
N LYS A 65 1.82 -10.66 -9.32
CA LYS A 65 2.43 -10.57 -8.00
C LYS A 65 2.09 -9.24 -7.35
N VAL A 66 2.19 -9.17 -6.03
CA VAL A 66 2.09 -7.91 -5.31
C VAL A 66 3.42 -7.15 -5.35
N LEU A 67 3.35 -5.84 -5.52
CA LEU A 67 4.50 -4.94 -5.42
C LEU A 67 4.98 -4.83 -3.97
N ILE A 68 4.03 -4.68 -3.06
CA ILE A 68 4.23 -4.68 -1.61
C ILE A 68 3.22 -5.61 -0.93
N GLU A 69 3.60 -6.14 0.23
CA GLU A 69 2.76 -7.04 1.04
C GLU A 69 1.83 -6.25 1.99
N ASP A 70 1.40 -5.06 1.60
CA ASP A 70 0.38 -4.31 2.31
C ASP A 70 -0.97 -4.45 1.59
N SER A 71 -2.03 -4.69 2.35
CA SER A 71 -3.38 -4.72 1.79
C SER A 71 -3.91 -3.31 1.60
N PHE A 72 -4.88 -3.16 0.72
CA PHE A 72 -5.56 -1.89 0.52
C PHE A 72 -6.98 -1.93 1.10
N MET A 73 -7.40 -0.82 1.71
CA MET A 73 -8.78 -0.62 2.18
C MET A 73 -9.46 0.53 1.43
N ALA A 74 -10.76 0.38 1.23
CA ALA A 74 -11.58 1.38 0.55
C ALA A 74 -12.04 2.47 1.52
N LEU A 75 -11.23 3.50 1.74
CA LEU A 75 -11.61 4.66 2.53
C LEU A 75 -12.53 5.60 1.72
N LYS A 76 -13.14 6.58 2.40
CA LYS A 76 -14.08 7.54 1.80
C LYS A 76 -13.52 8.24 0.55
N TYR A 77 -12.26 8.61 0.59
CA TYR A 77 -11.59 9.38 -0.46
C TYR A 77 -10.71 8.53 -1.39
N GLY A 78 -10.85 7.19 -1.37
CA GLY A 78 -10.17 6.25 -2.25
C GLY A 78 -9.37 5.19 -1.50
N PRO A 79 -8.68 4.29 -2.23
CA PRO A 79 -7.90 3.20 -1.65
C PRO A 79 -6.72 3.72 -0.82
N ALA A 80 -6.48 3.09 0.32
CA ALA A 80 -5.34 3.38 1.19
C ALA A 80 -4.66 2.08 1.62
N PRO A 81 -3.32 2.01 1.65
CA PRO A 81 -2.60 0.86 2.16
C PRO A 81 -2.79 0.76 3.67
N THR A 82 -3.17 -0.43 4.13
CA THR A 82 -3.68 -0.63 5.50
C THR A 82 -2.62 -0.39 6.57
N TYR A 83 -1.43 -0.99 6.42
CA TYR A 83 -0.34 -0.85 7.37
C TYR A 83 0.20 0.59 7.39
N ILE A 84 0.52 1.12 6.22
CA ILE A 84 1.06 2.49 6.09
C ILE A 84 0.08 3.51 6.67
N TYR A 85 -1.21 3.38 6.35
CA TYR A 85 -2.25 4.27 6.87
C TYR A 85 -2.29 4.25 8.41
N ARG A 86 -2.26 3.06 9.02
CA ARG A 86 -2.27 2.90 10.49
C ARG A 86 -1.04 3.52 11.14
N VAL A 87 0.15 3.29 10.58
CA VAL A 87 1.40 3.92 11.08
C VAL A 87 1.28 5.44 11.06
N LEU A 88 0.85 6.01 9.94
CA LEU A 88 0.73 7.47 9.81
C LEU A 88 -0.36 8.07 10.69
N GLN A 89 -1.45 7.34 10.97
CA GLN A 89 -2.45 7.77 11.94
C GLN A 89 -1.92 7.71 13.38
N ALA A 90 -1.24 6.64 13.76
CA ALA A 90 -0.65 6.50 15.07
C ALA A 90 0.33 7.65 15.39
N VAL A 91 1.16 8.03 14.42
CA VAL A 91 2.09 9.17 14.58
C VAL A 91 1.36 10.50 14.78
N LYS A 92 0.23 10.70 14.10
CA LYS A 92 -0.58 11.92 14.29
C LYS A 92 -1.25 11.97 15.65
N GLU A 93 -1.73 10.84 16.15
CA GLU A 93 -2.44 10.74 17.42
C GLU A 93 -1.47 10.70 18.62
N LYS A 94 -0.34 10.02 18.47
CA LYS A 94 0.68 9.81 19.50
C LYS A 94 2.09 9.96 18.92
N PRO A 95 2.62 11.18 18.76
CA PRO A 95 3.94 11.42 18.13
C PRO A 95 5.12 10.75 18.84
N THR A 96 4.93 10.32 20.09
CA THR A 96 5.96 9.67 20.94
C THR A 96 5.90 8.15 20.93
N GLU A 97 5.07 7.53 20.08
CA GLU A 97 4.99 6.07 20.03
C GLU A 97 6.22 5.49 19.33
N GLU A 98 7.07 4.81 20.11
CA GLU A 98 8.35 4.23 19.65
C GLU A 98 8.16 3.02 18.73
N SER A 99 6.98 2.40 18.73
CA SER A 99 6.71 1.16 17.99
C SER A 99 6.91 1.25 16.46
N PHE A 100 6.90 2.47 15.90
CA PHE A 100 7.06 2.71 14.46
C PHE A 100 8.34 3.47 14.07
N ASN A 101 9.23 3.74 15.02
CA ASN A 101 10.43 4.54 14.80
C ASN A 101 11.31 3.97 13.67
N ASP A 102 11.50 2.66 13.61
CA ASP A 102 12.31 2.02 12.57
C ASP A 102 11.68 2.18 11.17
N PHE A 103 10.36 2.10 11.09
CA PHE A 103 9.65 2.33 9.84
C PHE A 103 9.76 3.80 9.41
N LEU A 104 9.61 4.71 10.35
CA LEU A 104 9.62 6.15 10.11
C LEU A 104 11.02 6.75 9.96
N ALA A 105 12.09 6.02 10.29
CA ALA A 105 13.44 6.51 10.11
C ALA A 105 13.67 6.92 8.63
N GLY A 106 13.89 8.21 8.39
CA GLY A 106 14.01 8.80 7.05
C GLY A 106 12.69 9.20 6.39
N ILE A 107 11.58 9.18 7.14
CA ILE A 107 10.27 9.68 6.73
C ILE A 107 9.83 10.71 7.76
N GLU A 108 9.56 11.92 7.31
CA GLU A 108 9.06 13.00 8.15
C GLU A 108 7.60 13.30 7.80
N VAL A 109 6.77 13.48 8.83
CA VAL A 109 5.33 13.77 8.68
C VAL A 109 5.06 15.16 9.23
N HIS A 110 4.64 16.08 8.38
CA HIS A 110 4.25 17.44 8.78
C HIS A 110 2.85 17.73 8.25
N GLU A 111 1.89 17.91 9.15
CA GLU A 111 0.48 18.12 8.84
C GLU A 111 -0.10 17.00 7.96
N GLN A 112 -0.36 17.30 6.70
CA GLN A 112 -0.89 16.34 5.72
C GLN A 112 0.16 15.86 4.70
N LYS A 113 1.39 16.38 4.76
CA LYS A 113 2.48 16.05 3.85
C LYS A 113 3.51 15.14 4.51
N ILE A 114 4.12 14.32 3.67
CA ILE A 114 5.18 13.41 4.02
C ILE A 114 6.41 13.77 3.19
N TYR A 115 7.57 13.76 3.84
CA TYR A 115 8.87 14.10 3.25
C TYR A 115 9.83 12.94 3.41
N ALA A 116 10.63 12.68 2.36
CA ALA A 116 11.74 11.75 2.46
C ALA A 116 13.00 12.49 2.90
N SER A 117 13.54 12.16 4.07
CA SER A 117 14.84 12.63 4.54
C SER A 117 15.95 11.58 4.35
N ALA A 118 15.60 10.38 3.87
CA ALA A 118 16.54 9.32 3.49
C ALA A 118 16.35 8.88 2.05
N LYS A 119 17.39 8.24 1.48
CA LYS A 119 17.30 7.58 0.18
C LYS A 119 16.71 6.16 0.32
N PRO A 120 15.97 5.64 -0.69
CA PRO A 120 15.55 4.25 -0.71
C PRO A 120 16.75 3.31 -0.83
N ASP A 121 16.71 2.18 -0.15
CA ASP A 121 17.68 1.10 -0.36
C ASP A 121 17.31 0.30 -1.62
N MET A 122 18.02 0.57 -2.70
CA MET A 122 17.72 -0.05 -4.00
C MET A 122 17.91 -1.56 -4.05
N ASN A 123 18.50 -2.19 -3.02
CA ASN A 123 18.57 -3.65 -2.92
C ASN A 123 17.17 -4.30 -2.74
N TYR A 124 16.19 -3.52 -2.27
CA TYR A 124 14.79 -3.96 -2.11
C TYR A 124 13.89 -3.58 -3.30
N ILE A 125 14.42 -2.94 -4.34
CA ILE A 125 13.69 -2.55 -5.56
C ILE A 125 14.19 -3.35 -6.75
N SER A 126 13.40 -4.31 -7.22
CA SER A 126 13.70 -5.05 -8.44
C SER A 126 13.50 -4.19 -9.69
N GLY A 127 14.05 -4.62 -10.84
CA GLY A 127 13.82 -3.94 -12.11
C GLY A 127 12.34 -3.90 -12.53
N SER A 128 11.54 -4.90 -12.14
CA SER A 128 10.08 -4.91 -12.37
C SER A 128 9.36 -3.92 -11.46
N ASP A 129 9.75 -3.84 -10.18
CA ASP A 129 9.19 -2.86 -9.25
C ASP A 129 9.43 -1.44 -9.75
N LYS A 130 10.68 -1.15 -10.15
CA LYS A 130 11.08 0.15 -10.67
C LYS A 130 10.24 0.55 -11.87
N ARG A 131 10.04 -0.34 -12.85
CA ARG A 131 9.24 -0.04 -14.05
C ARG A 131 7.79 0.37 -13.71
N CYS A 132 7.13 -0.33 -12.77
CA CYS A 132 5.76 0.00 -12.39
C CYS A 132 5.70 1.27 -11.54
N LEU A 133 6.67 1.47 -10.65
CA LEU A 133 6.77 2.70 -9.85
C LEU A 133 7.01 3.92 -10.74
N ASP A 134 7.97 3.86 -11.66
CA ASP A 134 8.28 4.96 -12.59
C ASP A 134 7.08 5.29 -13.47
N ALA A 135 6.37 4.27 -13.98
CA ALA A 135 5.18 4.46 -14.79
C ALA A 135 4.07 5.17 -14.01
N ALA A 136 3.79 4.73 -12.77
CA ALA A 136 2.78 5.35 -11.92
C ALA A 136 3.18 6.78 -11.52
N ILE A 137 4.43 7.00 -11.12
CA ILE A 137 4.94 8.33 -10.77
C ILE A 137 4.82 9.26 -11.96
N THR A 138 5.34 8.87 -13.13
CA THR A 138 5.32 9.70 -14.35
C THR A 138 3.89 10.08 -14.75
N LYS A 139 2.94 9.13 -14.61
CA LYS A 139 1.55 9.35 -14.98
C LYS A 139 0.79 10.26 -14.03
N TYR A 140 1.08 10.16 -12.72
CA TYR A 140 0.19 10.72 -11.70
C TYR A 140 0.81 11.81 -10.82
N LYS A 141 2.13 12.06 -10.87
CA LYS A 141 2.78 13.05 -9.99
C LYS A 141 2.19 14.46 -10.14
N ASP A 142 1.82 14.85 -11.34
CA ASP A 142 1.31 16.19 -11.66
C ASP A 142 -0.22 16.25 -11.71
N THR A 143 -0.92 15.12 -11.50
CA THR A 143 -2.38 15.05 -11.46
C THR A 143 -2.90 15.75 -10.21
N ASP A 144 -3.98 16.52 -10.33
CA ASP A 144 -4.66 17.12 -9.19
C ASP A 144 -5.12 16.06 -8.18
N PRO A 145 -5.03 16.32 -6.85
CA PRO A 145 -5.44 15.35 -5.83
C PRO A 145 -6.90 14.90 -5.93
N TYR A 146 -7.82 15.77 -6.34
CA TYR A 146 -9.25 15.43 -6.50
C TYR A 146 -9.44 14.53 -7.72
N ASP A 147 -8.84 14.88 -8.86
CA ASP A 147 -8.87 14.06 -10.07
C ASP A 147 -8.25 12.67 -9.82
N LEU A 148 -7.15 12.63 -9.07
CA LEU A 148 -6.51 11.37 -8.71
C LEU A 148 -7.36 10.53 -7.75
N SER A 149 -8.11 11.17 -6.86
CA SER A 149 -9.09 10.50 -6.02
C SER A 149 -10.20 9.87 -6.87
N ASP A 150 -10.79 10.62 -7.79
CA ASP A 150 -11.86 10.14 -8.67
C ASP A 150 -11.39 8.99 -9.57
N LEU A 151 -10.19 9.09 -10.14
CA LEU A 151 -9.58 8.00 -10.90
C LEU A 151 -9.40 6.71 -10.07
N SER A 152 -9.12 6.84 -8.78
CA SER A 152 -8.93 5.72 -7.86
C SER A 152 -10.24 5.11 -7.35
N HIS A 153 -11.39 5.75 -7.59
CA HIS A 153 -12.71 5.19 -7.35
C HIS A 153 -13.13 4.20 -8.45
N ASP A 154 -12.22 3.31 -8.78
CA ASP A 154 -12.41 2.26 -9.77
C ASP A 154 -13.38 1.15 -9.31
N LEU A 155 -13.50 0.10 -10.11
CA LEU A 155 -14.41 -1.02 -9.81
C LEU A 155 -14.06 -1.70 -8.48
N ALA A 156 -12.77 -1.92 -8.20
CA ALA A 156 -12.32 -2.58 -6.97
C ALA A 156 -12.69 -1.77 -5.72
N TRP A 157 -12.48 -0.46 -5.75
CA TRP A 157 -12.88 0.42 -4.67
C TRP A 157 -14.42 0.46 -4.51
N LYS A 158 -15.19 0.57 -5.60
CA LYS A 158 -16.65 0.61 -5.57
C LYS A 158 -17.24 -0.66 -4.96
N GLU A 159 -16.76 -1.83 -5.37
CA GLU A 159 -17.20 -3.11 -4.83
C GLU A 159 -16.86 -3.26 -3.34
N ALA A 160 -15.64 -2.86 -2.93
CA ALA A 160 -15.26 -2.87 -1.52
C ALA A 160 -16.12 -1.90 -0.70
N ARG A 161 -16.40 -0.70 -1.21
CA ARG A 161 -17.32 0.26 -0.56
C ARG A 161 -18.76 -0.25 -0.46
N ALA A 162 -19.24 -0.98 -1.44
CA ALA A 162 -20.58 -1.59 -1.38
C ALA A 162 -20.67 -2.62 -0.23
N ARG A 163 -19.64 -3.43 -0.03
CA ARG A 163 -19.58 -4.42 1.07
C ARG A 163 -19.62 -3.80 2.48
N ILE A 164 -19.19 -2.54 2.65
CA ILE A 164 -19.22 -1.84 3.95
C ILE A 164 -20.65 -1.61 4.44
N LYS A 165 -21.64 -1.45 3.54
CA LYS A 165 -23.04 -1.23 3.92
C LYS A 165 -23.58 -2.39 4.78
N ASP A 166 -23.12 -3.60 4.50
CA ASP A 166 -23.56 -4.80 5.21
C ASP A 166 -22.67 -5.10 6.43
N ASN A 167 -21.39 -4.76 6.34
CA ASN A 167 -20.41 -4.93 7.42
C ASN A 167 -19.29 -3.90 7.29
N PRO A 168 -19.20 -2.92 8.23
CA PRO A 168 -18.15 -1.88 8.22
C PRO A 168 -16.72 -2.39 8.18
N GLN A 169 -16.48 -3.62 8.63
CA GLN A 169 -15.15 -4.24 8.66
C GLN A 169 -14.75 -4.84 7.30
N LYS A 170 -15.68 -4.99 6.35
CA LYS A 170 -15.43 -5.53 5.01
C LYS A 170 -14.97 -4.45 4.02
N ASN A 171 -14.06 -3.58 4.43
CA ASN A 171 -13.54 -2.51 3.58
C ASN A 171 -12.26 -2.89 2.81
N LEU A 172 -11.75 -4.11 2.97
CA LEU A 172 -10.56 -4.57 2.26
C LEU A 172 -10.84 -4.75 0.76
N ILE A 173 -9.89 -4.28 -0.05
CA ILE A 173 -9.86 -4.51 -1.49
C ILE A 173 -8.97 -5.72 -1.74
N THR A 174 -9.52 -6.77 -2.35
CA THR A 174 -8.75 -7.97 -2.63
C THR A 174 -7.77 -7.76 -3.79
N ILE A 175 -6.66 -8.51 -3.81
CA ILE A 175 -5.71 -8.43 -4.94
C ILE A 175 -6.35 -8.84 -6.27
N ILE A 176 -7.36 -9.72 -6.24
CA ILE A 176 -8.14 -10.09 -7.42
C ILE A 176 -8.97 -8.90 -7.90
N ASP A 177 -9.63 -8.16 -6.99
CA ASP A 177 -10.41 -6.97 -7.36
C ASP A 177 -9.49 -5.90 -7.95
N ILE A 178 -8.30 -5.66 -7.36
CA ILE A 178 -7.29 -4.72 -7.89
C ILE A 178 -6.86 -5.15 -9.30
N ALA A 179 -6.55 -6.43 -9.51
CA ALA A 179 -6.12 -6.93 -10.82
C ALA A 179 -7.24 -6.80 -11.88
N ARG A 180 -8.49 -7.06 -11.52
CA ARG A 180 -9.65 -6.86 -12.40
C ARG A 180 -9.85 -5.40 -12.77
N ALA A 181 -9.78 -4.50 -11.79
CA ALA A 181 -9.88 -3.06 -12.03
C ALA A 181 -8.75 -2.56 -12.96
N GLY A 182 -7.56 -3.15 -12.86
CA GLY A 182 -6.43 -2.92 -13.76
C GLY A 182 -6.58 -3.60 -15.14
N LYS A 183 -7.68 -4.31 -15.40
CA LYS A 183 -7.98 -5.01 -16.66
C LYS A 183 -7.03 -6.19 -16.93
N ALA A 184 -6.60 -6.91 -15.89
CA ALA A 184 -5.92 -8.19 -16.05
C ALA A 184 -6.81 -9.16 -16.84
N ASN A 185 -6.22 -9.91 -17.78
CA ASN A 185 -6.95 -10.93 -18.52
C ASN A 185 -7.31 -12.13 -17.64
N LYS A 186 -8.14 -13.04 -18.17
CA LYS A 186 -8.62 -14.19 -17.42
C LYS A 186 -7.46 -15.07 -16.92
N GLU A 187 -6.51 -15.36 -17.78
CA GLU A 187 -5.35 -16.21 -17.47
C GLU A 187 -4.54 -15.63 -16.30
N MET A 188 -4.33 -14.31 -16.28
CA MET A 188 -3.63 -13.64 -15.19
C MET A 188 -4.45 -13.69 -13.88
N ILE A 189 -5.76 -13.52 -13.93
CA ILE A 189 -6.64 -13.64 -12.76
C ILE A 189 -6.58 -15.06 -12.19
N ASP A 190 -6.64 -16.08 -13.04
CA ASP A 190 -6.58 -17.48 -12.61
C ASP A 190 -5.20 -17.80 -12.01
N TYR A 191 -4.11 -17.32 -12.62
CA TYR A 191 -2.75 -17.42 -12.06
C TYR A 191 -2.64 -16.79 -10.66
N ILE A 192 -3.18 -15.57 -10.46
CA ILE A 192 -3.17 -14.91 -9.15
C ILE A 192 -3.94 -15.74 -8.11
N ARG A 193 -5.10 -16.31 -8.47
CA ARG A 193 -5.89 -17.16 -7.57
C ARG A 193 -5.13 -18.40 -7.14
N GLU A 194 -4.53 -19.11 -8.08
CA GLU A 194 -3.73 -20.30 -7.80
C GLU A 194 -2.58 -19.98 -6.83
N LYS A 195 -1.88 -18.87 -7.08
CA LYS A 195 -0.81 -18.41 -6.17
C LYS A 195 -1.30 -18.09 -4.76
N GLN A 196 -2.50 -17.49 -4.63
CA GLN A 196 -3.09 -17.24 -3.31
C GLN A 196 -3.45 -18.54 -2.58
N ILE A 197 -4.03 -19.52 -3.29
CA ILE A 197 -4.37 -20.83 -2.71
C ILE A 197 -3.12 -21.50 -2.18
N VAL A 198 -2.05 -21.59 -2.98
CA VAL A 198 -0.78 -22.19 -2.58
C VAL A 198 -0.18 -21.47 -1.37
N ARG A 199 -0.20 -20.13 -1.37
CA ARG A 199 0.31 -19.33 -0.26
C ARG A 199 -0.44 -19.60 1.05
N ASN A 200 -1.79 -19.64 0.98
CA ASN A 200 -2.63 -19.91 2.16
C ASN A 200 -2.47 -21.33 2.68
N ALA A 201 -2.11 -22.29 1.83
CA ALA A 201 -1.85 -23.68 2.23
C ALA A 201 -0.48 -23.87 2.88
N LEU A 202 0.46 -22.93 2.70
CA LEU A 202 1.83 -22.98 3.24
C LEU A 202 2.05 -22.06 4.46
N SER A 203 1.07 -21.25 4.83
CA SER A 203 1.08 -20.36 5.99
C SER A 203 0.37 -20.97 7.19
#